data_83c8661c588dd7e09d675caa0ff71b49
#
_entry.id   83c8661c588dd7e09d675caa0ff71b49
#
_cell.length_a   1.000
_cell.length_b   1.000
_cell.length_c   1.000
_cell.angle_alpha   90.00
_cell.angle_beta   90.00
_cell.angle_gamma   90.00
#
_symmetry.space_group_name_H-M   'P 1'
#
loop_
_entity.id
_entity.type
_entity.pdbx_description
1 polymer ?
#
loop_
_entity_poly.entity_id
_entity_poly.type
_entity_poly.pdbx_seq_one_letter_code
_entity_poly.pdbx_strand_id
1 'polypeptide(L)'
;MDVWELVAREEIRELVARYAHCADSGRFEELVALFAEDGVLEIVGREELHGRQAILNFLVATAARFRESSRPRSIRHHVTSLRIEVSARGQVTSASYFLVVGEHGPDHWGRYRDRYAQRDGRWLFARRQVRVDGRAGLRDRAS
;
A
#
# COMPACT_ATOMS: atom_id res chain seq x y z
N MET A 1 8.49 5.56 -25.74
CA MET A 1 8.85 4.98 -24.44
C MET A 1 10.12 4.15 -24.63
N ASP A 2 11.15 4.44 -23.90
CA ASP A 2 12.40 3.68 -24.00
C ASP A 2 12.38 2.42 -23.13
N VAL A 3 13.41 1.56 -23.27
CA VAL A 3 13.49 0.29 -22.56
C VAL A 3 13.58 0.51 -21.04
N TRP A 4 14.31 1.53 -20.60
CA TRP A 4 14.43 1.86 -19.18
C TRP A 4 13.05 2.14 -18.57
N GLU A 5 12.25 2.93 -19.26
CA GLU A 5 10.89 3.26 -18.78
C GLU A 5 9.98 2.03 -18.73
N LEU A 6 10.07 1.16 -19.75
CA LEU A 6 9.31 -0.08 -19.77
C LEU A 6 9.66 -0.98 -18.57
N VAL A 7 10.96 -1.13 -18.30
CA VAL A 7 11.44 -1.93 -17.16
C VAL A 7 10.98 -1.30 -15.85
N ALA A 8 11.12 0.02 -15.70
CA ALA A 8 10.67 0.72 -14.49
C ALA A 8 9.18 0.49 -14.25
N ARG A 9 8.34 0.64 -15.28
CA ARG A 9 6.90 0.43 -15.17
C ARG A 9 6.56 -1.00 -14.74
N GLU A 10 7.23 -1.99 -15.31
CA GLU A 10 6.99 -3.39 -14.95
C GLU A 10 7.42 -3.69 -13.51
N GLU A 11 8.59 -3.21 -13.11
CA GLU A 11 9.06 -3.36 -11.73
C GLU A 11 8.11 -2.70 -10.72
N ILE A 12 7.55 -1.54 -11.05
CA ILE A 12 6.56 -0.86 -10.21
C ILE A 12 5.27 -1.69 -10.10
N ARG A 13 4.79 -2.28 -11.19
CA ARG A 13 3.60 -3.15 -11.15
C ARG A 13 3.82 -4.34 -10.22
N GLU A 14 4.97 -4.97 -10.32
CA GLU A 14 5.36 -6.08 -9.43
C GLU A 14 5.46 -5.62 -7.98
N LEU A 15 6.06 -4.46 -7.74
CA LEU A 15 6.21 -3.89 -6.39
C LEU A 15 4.84 -3.65 -5.72
N VAL A 16 3.91 -3.07 -6.45
CA VAL A 16 2.54 -2.81 -5.97
C VAL A 16 1.82 -4.12 -5.63
N ALA A 17 1.96 -5.13 -6.48
CA ALA A 17 1.36 -6.45 -6.24
C ALA A 17 1.99 -7.14 -5.03
N ARG A 18 3.31 -7.08 -4.87
CA ARG A 18 4.02 -7.67 -3.73
C ARG A 18 3.58 -7.06 -2.41
N TYR A 19 3.35 -5.75 -2.38
CA TYR A 19 2.82 -5.08 -1.19
C TYR A 19 1.50 -5.71 -0.75
N ALA A 20 0.56 -5.87 -1.67
CA ALA A 20 -0.74 -6.46 -1.39
C ALA A 20 -0.61 -7.90 -0.86
N HIS A 21 0.19 -8.73 -1.53
CA HIS A 21 0.42 -10.12 -1.11
C HIS A 21 1.06 -10.21 0.27
N CYS A 22 2.04 -9.38 0.57
CA CYS A 22 2.67 -9.34 1.88
C CYS A 22 1.70 -8.89 2.98
N ALA A 23 0.92 -7.85 2.70
CA ALA A 23 -0.10 -7.35 3.64
C ALA A 23 -1.13 -8.43 3.96
N ASP A 24 -1.64 -9.11 2.94
CA ASP A 24 -2.67 -10.13 3.07
C ASP A 24 -2.19 -11.37 3.84
N SER A 25 -0.91 -11.69 3.77
CA SER A 25 -0.34 -12.87 4.42
C SER A 25 0.42 -12.58 5.71
N GLY A 26 0.41 -11.32 6.16
CA GLY A 26 1.08 -10.94 7.40
C GLY A 26 2.61 -10.95 7.33
N ARG A 27 3.19 -10.93 6.13
CA ARG A 27 4.64 -10.90 5.92
C ARG A 27 5.16 -9.48 5.99
N PHE A 28 5.10 -8.88 7.18
CA PHE A 28 5.36 -7.45 7.35
C PHE A 28 6.82 -7.07 7.24
N GLU A 29 7.75 -7.95 7.59
CA GLU A 29 9.18 -7.70 7.39
C GLU A 29 9.52 -7.64 5.90
N GLU A 30 8.94 -8.53 5.10
CA GLU A 30 9.08 -8.49 3.64
C GLU A 30 8.41 -7.23 3.06
N LEU A 31 7.26 -6.84 3.60
CA LEU A 31 6.54 -5.65 3.16
C LEU A 31 7.37 -4.39 3.37
N VAL A 32 7.94 -4.20 4.56
CA VAL A 32 8.72 -2.97 4.82
C VAL A 32 10.01 -2.93 4.02
N ALA A 33 10.54 -4.07 3.60
CA ALA A 33 11.67 -4.13 2.68
C ALA A 33 11.34 -3.58 1.28
N LEU A 34 10.06 -3.43 0.95
CA LEU A 34 9.61 -2.80 -0.30
C LEU A 34 9.70 -1.27 -0.25
N PHE A 35 9.90 -0.70 0.93
CA PHE A 35 10.14 0.73 1.13
C PHE A 35 11.64 1.01 1.15
N ALA A 36 12.01 2.21 0.72
CA ALA A 36 13.35 2.72 0.98
C ALA A 36 13.58 2.80 2.49
N GLU A 37 14.83 2.80 2.95
CA GLU A 37 15.14 2.89 4.39
C GLU A 37 14.52 4.11 5.04
N ASP A 38 14.49 5.22 4.33
CA ASP A 38 13.87 6.49 4.72
C ASP A 38 12.44 6.65 4.19
N GLY A 39 11.83 5.56 3.73
CA GLY A 39 10.50 5.57 3.15
C GLY A 39 9.42 5.98 4.14
N VAL A 40 8.32 6.51 3.62
CA VAL A 40 7.22 7.01 4.42
C VAL A 40 5.92 6.31 4.03
N LEU A 41 5.18 5.85 5.02
CA LEU A 41 3.79 5.44 4.87
C LEU A 41 2.92 6.50 5.54
N GLU A 42 2.12 7.19 4.76
CA GLU A 42 1.19 8.20 5.26
C GLU A 42 -0.23 7.65 5.25
N ILE A 43 -0.90 7.70 6.38
CA ILE A 43 -2.34 7.44 6.50
C ILE A 43 -3.02 8.80 6.60
N VAL A 44 -3.67 9.23 5.53
CA VAL A 44 -4.26 10.57 5.44
C VAL A 44 -5.25 10.81 6.57
N GLY A 45 -5.06 11.94 7.26
CA GLY A 45 -5.92 12.32 8.40
C GLY A 45 -5.56 11.62 9.70
N ARG A 46 -4.53 10.79 9.74
CA ARG A 46 -4.11 10.07 10.95
C ARG A 46 -2.64 10.30 11.27
N GLU A 47 -1.73 9.67 10.56
CA GLU A 47 -0.31 9.70 10.90
C GLU A 47 0.60 9.49 9.69
N GLU A 48 1.82 9.93 9.82
CA GLU A 48 2.92 9.60 8.93
C GLU A 48 3.93 8.73 9.67
N LEU A 49 4.32 7.64 9.03
CA LEU A 49 5.27 6.68 9.58
C LEU A 49 6.57 6.79 8.79
N HIS A 50 7.61 7.24 9.44
CA HIS A 50 8.90 7.51 8.82
C HIS A 50 9.88 6.37 9.09
N GLY A 51 10.32 5.71 8.02
CA GLY A 51 11.29 4.64 8.07
C GLY A 51 10.66 3.26 8.29
N ARG A 52 11.43 2.23 7.94
CA ARG A 52 10.95 0.83 7.96
C ARG A 52 10.49 0.37 9.34
N GLN A 53 11.18 0.75 10.40
CA GLN A 53 10.83 0.28 11.75
C GLN A 53 9.48 0.86 12.19
N ALA A 54 9.23 2.14 11.95
CA ALA A 54 7.95 2.77 12.28
C ALA A 54 6.80 2.14 11.49
N ILE A 55 7.04 1.86 10.21
CA ILE A 55 6.04 1.20 9.36
C ILE A 55 5.75 -0.22 9.88
N LEU A 56 6.80 -0.98 10.22
CA LEU A 56 6.65 -2.33 10.76
C LEU A 56 5.84 -2.34 12.05
N ASN A 57 6.17 -1.47 12.99
CA ASN A 57 5.46 -1.35 14.26
C ASN A 57 3.97 -1.05 14.05
N PHE A 58 3.66 -0.15 13.12
CA PHE A 58 2.28 0.20 12.77
C PHE A 58 1.52 -1.00 12.19
N LEU A 59 2.13 -1.73 11.26
CA LEU A 59 1.49 -2.88 10.61
C LEU A 59 1.23 -4.01 11.62
N VAL A 60 2.19 -4.30 12.49
CA VAL A 60 2.04 -5.32 13.53
C VAL A 60 0.91 -4.95 14.49
N ALA A 61 0.87 -3.70 14.95
CA ALA A 61 -0.18 -3.21 15.84
C ALA A 61 -1.57 -3.23 15.18
N THR A 62 -1.64 -2.85 13.90
CA THR A 62 -2.89 -2.87 13.13
C THR A 62 -3.41 -4.30 12.97
N ALA A 63 -2.53 -5.25 12.64
CA ALA A 63 -2.90 -6.66 12.52
C ALA A 63 -3.41 -7.24 13.83
N ALA A 64 -2.78 -6.88 14.96
CA ALA A 64 -3.22 -7.31 16.30
C ALA A 64 -4.63 -6.81 16.60
N ARG A 65 -4.90 -5.53 16.32
CA ARG A 65 -6.26 -4.97 16.49
C ARG A 65 -7.29 -5.67 15.60
N PHE A 66 -6.91 -6.06 14.40
CA PHE A 66 -7.77 -6.79 13.47
C PHE A 66 -8.18 -8.15 14.03
N ARG A 67 -7.22 -8.87 14.62
CA ARG A 67 -7.48 -10.20 15.24
C ARG A 67 -8.39 -10.12 16.45
N GLU A 68 -8.34 -9.03 17.21
CA GLU A 68 -9.15 -8.81 18.42
C GLU A 68 -10.55 -8.28 18.11
N SER A 69 -10.80 -7.84 16.89
CA SER A 69 -12.08 -7.28 16.48
C SER A 69 -12.98 -8.33 15.81
N SER A 70 -14.25 -7.98 15.60
CA SER A 70 -15.19 -8.79 14.83
C SER A 70 -14.99 -8.70 13.31
N ARG A 71 -13.87 -8.14 12.87
CA ARG A 71 -13.54 -7.97 11.45
C ARG A 71 -13.13 -9.30 10.83
N PRO A 72 -13.22 -9.43 9.51
CA PRO A 72 -12.91 -10.68 8.83
C PRO A 72 -11.48 -11.14 9.10
N ARG A 73 -11.30 -12.45 9.33
CA ARG A 73 -9.99 -13.05 9.61
C ARG A 73 -9.12 -13.14 8.37
N SER A 74 -9.73 -13.22 7.21
CA SER A 74 -9.05 -13.32 5.93
C SER A 74 -9.43 -12.12 5.08
N ILE A 75 -8.43 -11.40 4.61
CA ILE A 75 -8.63 -10.24 3.73
C ILE A 75 -7.78 -10.39 2.48
N ARG A 76 -8.24 -9.72 1.42
CA ARG A 76 -7.48 -9.61 0.16
C ARG A 76 -7.55 -8.17 -0.32
N HIS A 77 -6.37 -7.60 -0.56
CA HIS A 77 -6.25 -6.30 -1.21
C HIS A 77 -6.36 -6.48 -2.72
N HIS A 78 -7.30 -5.76 -3.32
CA HIS A 78 -7.43 -5.66 -4.77
C HIS A 78 -6.98 -4.26 -5.17
N VAL A 79 -5.91 -4.18 -5.95
CA VAL A 79 -5.41 -2.89 -6.46
C VAL A 79 -5.79 -2.78 -7.92
N THR A 80 -6.47 -1.70 -8.27
CA THR A 80 -7.01 -1.49 -9.61
C THR A 80 -6.62 -0.12 -10.16
N SER A 81 -6.77 0.03 -11.47
CA SER A 81 -6.61 1.32 -12.16
C SER A 81 -5.26 1.97 -11.87
N LEU A 82 -4.20 1.15 -11.85
CA LEU A 82 -2.85 1.64 -11.59
C LEU A 82 -2.36 2.48 -12.78
N ARG A 83 -2.11 3.75 -12.52
CA ARG A 83 -1.51 4.68 -13.48
C ARG A 83 -0.12 5.05 -13.00
N ILE A 84 0.87 4.81 -13.82
CA ILE A 84 2.27 5.12 -13.54
C ILE A 84 2.68 6.30 -14.41
N GLU A 85 3.30 7.30 -13.81
CA GLU A 85 3.83 8.46 -14.51
C GLU A 85 5.34 8.52 -14.34
N VAL A 86 6.04 8.70 -15.43
CA VAL A 86 7.49 8.87 -15.47
C VAL A 86 7.77 10.29 -16.01
N SER A 87 8.38 11.12 -15.19
CA SER A 87 8.73 12.48 -15.59
C SER A 87 9.94 12.51 -16.52
N ALA A 88 10.14 13.65 -17.18
CA ALA A 88 11.32 13.86 -18.05
C ALA A 88 12.65 13.73 -17.27
N ARG A 89 12.62 13.89 -15.95
CA ARG A 89 13.79 13.75 -15.05
C ARG A 89 13.95 12.35 -14.47
N GLY A 90 13.11 11.39 -14.92
CA GLY A 90 13.16 10.02 -14.43
C GLY A 90 12.52 9.79 -13.07
N GLN A 91 11.74 10.73 -12.57
CA GLN A 91 10.94 10.54 -11.34
C GLN A 91 9.73 9.68 -11.66
N VAL A 92 9.44 8.70 -10.82
CA VAL A 92 8.32 7.78 -11.00
C VAL A 92 7.33 7.94 -9.88
N THR A 93 6.07 8.15 -10.24
CA THR A 93 4.94 8.23 -9.33
C THR A 93 3.81 7.34 -9.84
N SER A 94 2.86 7.01 -8.97
CA SER A 94 1.65 6.31 -9.40
C SER A 94 0.45 6.69 -8.55
N ALA A 95 -0.72 6.44 -9.11
CA ALA A 95 -2.00 6.51 -8.42
C ALA A 95 -2.78 5.23 -8.72
N SER A 96 -3.50 4.74 -7.73
CA SER A 96 -4.31 3.53 -7.89
C SER A 96 -5.48 3.56 -6.90
N TYR A 97 -6.42 2.64 -7.11
CA TYR A 97 -7.50 2.38 -6.16
C TYR A 97 -7.25 1.07 -5.46
N PHE A 98 -7.67 0.97 -4.20
CA PHE A 98 -7.66 -0.31 -3.50
C PHE A 98 -9.05 -0.65 -2.97
N LEU A 99 -9.34 -1.94 -2.95
CA LEU A 99 -10.52 -2.51 -2.32
C LEU A 99 -10.05 -3.69 -1.48
N VAL A 100 -10.34 -3.67 -0.19
CA VAL A 100 -10.05 -4.78 0.70
C VAL A 100 -11.33 -5.58 0.89
N VAL A 101 -11.29 -6.84 0.51
CA VAL A 101 -12.42 -7.75 0.59
C VAL A 101 -12.12 -8.81 1.64
N GLY A 102 -13.06 -9.05 2.54
CA GLY A 102 -13.04 -10.13 3.51
C GLY A 102 -14.06 -11.21 3.19
N GLU A 103 -14.21 -12.17 4.10
CA GLU A 103 -15.17 -13.27 3.96
C GLU A 103 -16.63 -12.80 3.86
N HIS A 104 -16.93 -11.59 4.33
CA HIS A 104 -18.28 -11.02 4.31
C HIS A 104 -18.49 -9.99 3.19
N GLY A 105 -17.54 -9.89 2.26
CA GLY A 105 -17.57 -8.92 1.17
C GLY A 105 -16.64 -7.74 1.41
N PRO A 106 -16.94 -6.56 0.81
CA PRO A 106 -16.09 -5.38 0.96
C PRO A 106 -15.96 -4.94 2.43
N ASP A 107 -14.72 -4.67 2.85
CA ASP A 107 -14.42 -4.17 4.21
C ASP A 107 -14.13 -2.67 4.19
N HIS A 108 -13.17 -2.24 3.38
CA HIS A 108 -12.86 -0.84 3.19
C HIS A 108 -12.21 -0.63 1.83
N TRP A 109 -12.19 0.60 1.35
CA TRP A 109 -11.67 0.95 0.04
C TRP A 109 -11.16 2.38 0.02
N GLY A 110 -10.31 2.68 -0.96
CA GLY A 110 -9.73 4.00 -1.08
C GLY A 110 -8.72 4.11 -2.20
N ARG A 111 -7.72 4.95 -1.97
CA ARG A 111 -6.76 5.34 -2.99
C ARG A 111 -5.34 5.31 -2.44
N TYR A 112 -4.41 4.88 -3.30
CA TYR A 112 -2.98 5.03 -3.08
C TYR A 112 -2.43 6.12 -3.98
N ARG A 113 -1.55 6.94 -3.44
CA ARG A 113 -0.66 7.80 -4.20
C ARG A 113 0.76 7.48 -3.77
N ASP A 114 1.57 7.07 -4.73
CA ASP A 114 2.90 6.53 -4.47
C ASP A 114 3.97 7.32 -5.20
N ARG A 115 5.11 7.45 -4.54
CA ARG A 115 6.35 7.94 -5.12
C ARG A 115 7.42 6.88 -4.89
N TYR A 116 8.28 6.70 -5.89
CA TYR A 116 9.27 5.63 -5.92
C TYR A 116 10.68 6.19 -5.95
N ALA A 117 11.61 5.40 -5.43
CA ALA A 117 13.04 5.69 -5.50
C ALA A 117 13.77 4.45 -5.94
N GLN A 118 14.84 4.63 -6.72
CA GLN A 118 15.71 3.54 -7.12
C GLN A 118 16.93 3.51 -6.19
N ARG A 119 17.18 2.35 -5.58
CA ARG A 119 18.31 2.11 -4.68
C ARG A 119 18.99 0.83 -5.10
N ASP A 120 20.28 0.90 -5.42
CA ASP A 120 21.07 -0.25 -5.88
C ASP A 120 20.39 -1.00 -7.05
N GLY A 121 19.86 -0.23 -8.00
CA GLY A 121 19.17 -0.76 -9.18
C GLY A 121 17.76 -1.27 -8.93
N ARG A 122 17.25 -1.21 -7.70
CA ARG A 122 15.92 -1.71 -7.33
C ARG A 122 14.96 -0.55 -7.06
N TRP A 123 13.72 -0.68 -7.56
CA TRP A 123 12.66 0.26 -7.27
C TRP A 123 12.01 -0.05 -5.93
N LEU A 124 11.83 0.97 -5.10
CA LEU A 124 11.25 0.88 -3.76
C LEU A 124 10.25 2.02 -3.58
N PHE A 125 9.30 1.85 -2.66
CA PHE A 125 8.45 2.96 -2.26
C PHE A 125 9.28 3.99 -1.49
N ALA A 126 9.34 5.21 -2.01
CA ALA A 126 9.85 6.37 -1.26
C ALA A 126 8.75 6.90 -0.35
N ARG A 127 7.51 6.90 -0.84
CA ARG A 127 6.34 7.30 -0.07
C ARG A 127 5.11 6.60 -0.62
N ARG A 128 4.32 6.03 0.27
CA ARG A 128 2.97 5.57 -0.04
C ARG A 128 1.98 6.36 0.78
N GLN A 129 1.06 7.05 0.14
CA GLN A 129 -0.04 7.75 0.78
C GLN A 129 -1.30 6.91 0.63
N VAL A 130 -1.93 6.59 1.77
CA VAL A 130 -3.16 5.80 1.83
C VAL A 130 -4.30 6.70 2.26
N ARG A 131 -5.33 6.82 1.43
CA ARG A 131 -6.57 7.52 1.76
C ARG A 131 -7.71 6.51 1.76
N VAL A 132 -8.36 6.33 2.90
CA VAL A 132 -9.56 5.50 3.01
C VAL A 132 -10.76 6.36 2.63
N ASP A 133 -11.48 5.95 1.58
CA ASP A 133 -12.67 6.67 1.09
C ASP A 133 -13.97 6.15 1.71
N GLY A 134 -13.99 4.87 2.11
CA GLY A 134 -15.17 4.29 2.73
C GLY A 134 -14.90 2.99 3.45
N ARG A 135 -15.81 2.64 4.35
CA ARG A 135 -15.81 1.40 5.11
C ARG A 135 -17.21 0.80 5.12
N ALA A 136 -17.29 -0.53 4.98
CA ALA A 136 -18.57 -1.22 5.11
C ALA A 136 -19.04 -1.21 6.57
N GLY A 137 -20.34 -1.27 6.79
CA GLY A 137 -20.94 -1.35 8.11
C GLY A 137 -21.04 -0.04 8.87
N LEU A 138 -20.53 1.08 8.33
CA LEU A 138 -20.68 2.40 8.97
C LEU A 138 -22.13 2.91 8.99
N ARG A 139 -22.95 2.45 8.04
CA ARG A 139 -24.39 2.81 7.98
C ARG A 139 -25.20 2.09 9.06
N ASP A 140 -24.79 0.88 9.42
CA ASP A 140 -25.51 0.07 10.40
C ASP A 140 -25.32 0.59 11.84
N ARG A 141 -24.29 1.40 12.07
CA ARG A 141 -24.01 2.02 13.37
C ARG A 141 -24.74 3.34 13.60
N ALA A 142 -25.31 3.92 12.55
CA ALA A 142 -26.01 5.21 12.61
C ALA A 142 -27.53 5.08 12.66
N SER A 143 -28.06 3.84 12.63
CA SER A 143 -29.50 3.56 12.73
C SER A 143 -29.92 3.11 14.12
#